data_1de0d4dff4986930c28124fe6beacc91
#
_entry.id   1de0d4dff4986930c28124fe6beacc91
#
_cell.length_a   1.000
_cell.length_b   1.000
_cell.length_c   1.000
_cell.angle_alpha   90.00
_cell.angle_beta   90.00
_cell.angle_gamma   90.00
#
_symmetry.space_group_name_H-M   'P 1'
#
loop_
_entity.id
_entity.type
_entity.pdbx_description
1 polymer ?
#
loop_
_entity_poly.entity_id
_entity_poly.type
_entity_poly.pdbx_seq_one_letter_code
_entity_poly.pdbx_strand_id
1 'polypeptide(L)'
;MDGCKERLKHSIYFRLALALSVAIISMALVAGAFSFYSAFEEAHELQDDLLSQVAAFVQNQPAAALALMELNGKRDDDSDLVIQLLAPRGKAAKRSLPIPDHLKDGKHTLKLRGDTYRVLIRTLRDGQRIAVAQETEVRDDIAQDSAFLTVLPLLILAPTLLLVVTYLLRKMLRPVAQLAAEVDARNEQALHPLQTVNLSSEIQPFVNAINRLLGRVGEAMESQRRFVADAAHELRSPLTALSLQAERLNAAEMSDEARQRLATLRQGIERGRKLLEQLLSLARAQSAVPAPAQAVSVRGVYRRVLEDLLPLAEAKSLDIGMVDGPDARVLAHEMDLFTLVRNLADNAIRYTPDGGRVDLSVRQAGRQVILEVEDNGVGIPAAERERVLDPFYRVLGSGQTGSGLGLSIVQAIAQRLGARLELSDATQFPKGLKVRLIF
;
A
#
# COMPACT_ATOMS: atom_id res chain seq x y z
N MET A 1 -10.20 15.31 -4.84
CA MET A 1 -9.74 15.41 -3.43
C MET A 1 -10.50 14.49 -2.47
N ASP A 2 -11.65 13.94 -2.84
CA ASP A 2 -12.46 13.08 -1.94
C ASP A 2 -11.97 11.64 -1.80
N GLY A 3 -11.36 11.05 -2.80
CA GLY A 3 -10.84 9.67 -2.73
C GLY A 3 -9.64 9.47 -1.79
N CYS A 4 -8.93 10.53 -1.41
CA CYS A 4 -7.81 10.46 -0.46
C CYS A 4 -8.31 10.47 1.00
N LYS A 5 -9.43 11.14 1.28
CA LYS A 5 -10.06 11.19 2.62
C LYS A 5 -10.73 9.87 3.02
N GLU A 6 -11.32 9.15 2.07
CA GLU A 6 -11.93 7.83 2.35
C GLU A 6 -10.88 6.75 2.62
N ARG A 7 -9.76 6.74 1.89
CA ARG A 7 -8.65 5.79 2.16
C ARG A 7 -8.00 5.99 3.53
N LEU A 8 -7.95 7.22 4.04
CA LEU A 8 -7.42 7.53 5.37
C LEU A 8 -8.33 6.98 6.49
N LYS A 9 -9.67 7.00 6.32
CA LYS A 9 -10.62 6.49 7.33
C LYS A 9 -10.55 4.97 7.51
N HIS A 10 -10.15 4.21 6.50
CA HIS A 10 -10.01 2.74 6.56
C HIS A 10 -8.61 2.26 6.96
N SER A 11 -7.64 3.16 7.11
CA SER A 11 -6.29 2.80 7.55
C SER A 11 -6.31 2.37 9.02
N ILE A 12 -5.90 1.13 9.30
CA ILE A 12 -5.72 0.60 10.67
C ILE A 12 -4.75 1.50 11.45
N TYR A 13 -3.68 1.97 10.78
CA TYR A 13 -2.74 2.93 11.33
C TYR A 13 -3.44 4.20 11.82
N PHE A 14 -4.28 4.81 10.98
CA PHE A 14 -4.98 6.05 11.34
C PHE A 14 -5.95 5.85 12.50
N ARG A 15 -6.72 4.77 12.50
CA ARG A 15 -7.67 4.43 13.57
C ARG A 15 -6.96 4.18 14.90
N LEU A 16 -5.86 3.43 14.88
CA LEU A 16 -5.08 3.12 16.09
C LEU A 16 -4.37 4.37 16.62
N ALA A 17 -3.75 5.16 15.74
CA ALA A 17 -3.12 6.42 16.09
C ALA A 17 -4.14 7.41 16.68
N LEU A 18 -5.32 7.53 16.08
CA LEU A 18 -6.40 8.39 16.58
C LEU A 18 -6.90 7.92 17.94
N ALA A 19 -7.18 6.62 18.10
CA ALA A 19 -7.66 6.07 19.37
C ALA A 19 -6.66 6.27 20.51
N LEU A 20 -5.36 6.01 20.26
CA LEU A 20 -4.30 6.24 21.24
C LEU A 20 -4.11 7.75 21.53
N SER A 21 -4.20 8.60 20.50
CA SER A 21 -4.13 10.05 20.68
C SER A 21 -5.27 10.57 21.56
N VAL A 22 -6.49 10.12 21.31
CA VAL A 22 -7.66 10.48 22.12
C VAL A 22 -7.49 9.99 23.56
N ALA A 23 -7.00 8.75 23.75
CA ALA A 23 -6.77 8.21 25.08
C ALA A 23 -5.69 9.00 25.86
N ILE A 24 -4.58 9.34 25.20
CA ILE A 24 -3.50 10.15 25.82
C ILE A 24 -4.01 11.54 26.20
N ILE A 25 -4.70 12.21 25.28
CA ILE A 25 -5.25 13.56 25.52
C ILE A 25 -6.30 13.54 26.62
N SER A 26 -7.22 12.56 26.61
CA SER A 26 -8.23 12.45 27.66
C SER A 26 -7.62 12.18 29.03
N MET A 27 -6.61 11.30 29.10
CA MET A 27 -5.89 11.01 30.33
C MET A 27 -5.16 12.26 30.85
N ALA A 28 -4.48 12.99 29.96
CA ALA A 28 -3.77 14.22 30.31
C ALA A 28 -4.75 15.31 30.81
N LEU A 29 -5.92 15.45 30.20
CA LEU A 29 -6.95 16.39 30.65
C LEU A 29 -7.52 16.02 32.03
N VAL A 30 -7.82 14.75 32.26
CA VAL A 30 -8.32 14.27 33.56
C VAL A 30 -7.26 14.45 34.64
N ALA A 31 -6.02 14.06 34.38
CA ALA A 31 -4.90 14.22 35.32
C ALA A 31 -4.61 15.69 35.60
N GLY A 32 -4.63 16.55 34.58
CA GLY A 32 -4.46 17.99 34.71
C GLY A 32 -5.57 18.65 35.52
N ALA A 33 -6.84 18.30 35.26
CA ALA A 33 -7.98 18.81 36.02
C ALA A 33 -7.94 18.36 37.48
N PHE A 34 -7.58 17.10 37.74
CA PHE A 34 -7.42 16.57 39.10
C PHE A 34 -6.26 17.28 39.83
N SER A 35 -5.13 17.45 39.19
CA SER A 35 -3.95 18.16 39.76
C SER A 35 -4.29 19.61 40.09
N PHE A 36 -4.98 20.30 39.18
CA PHE A 36 -5.43 21.69 39.42
C PHE A 36 -6.38 21.76 40.62
N TYR A 37 -7.37 20.88 40.68
CA TYR A 37 -8.33 20.83 41.79
C TYR A 37 -7.62 20.55 43.13
N SER A 38 -6.70 19.58 43.15
CA SER A 38 -5.95 19.20 44.34
C SER A 38 -5.05 20.36 44.82
N ALA A 39 -4.36 21.05 43.91
CA ALA A 39 -3.53 22.21 44.27
C ALA A 39 -4.37 23.37 44.85
N PHE A 40 -5.55 23.58 44.31
CA PHE A 40 -6.47 24.63 44.80
C PHE A 40 -7.02 24.29 46.20
N GLU A 41 -7.35 23.03 46.47
CA GLU A 41 -7.84 22.56 47.76
C GLU A 41 -6.73 22.65 48.81
N GLU A 42 -5.50 22.24 48.48
CA GLU A 42 -4.31 22.36 49.35
C GLU A 42 -4.00 23.81 49.73
N ALA A 43 -4.11 24.75 48.80
CA ALA A 43 -3.91 26.17 49.05
C ALA A 43 -4.99 26.73 50.01
N HIS A 44 -6.20 26.22 49.95
CA HIS A 44 -7.28 26.57 50.90
C HIS A 44 -6.98 26.08 52.33
N GLU A 45 -6.53 24.82 52.44
CA GLU A 45 -6.17 24.24 53.74
C GLU A 45 -5.00 24.96 54.36
N LEU A 46 -3.95 25.28 53.58
CA LEU A 46 -2.78 26.05 54.06
C LEU A 46 -3.17 27.42 54.60
N GLN A 47 -4.03 28.17 53.91
CA GLN A 47 -4.53 29.46 54.37
C GLN A 47 -5.31 29.35 55.68
N ASP A 48 -6.19 28.36 55.76
CA ASP A 48 -6.99 28.11 56.96
C ASP A 48 -6.14 27.70 58.17
N ASP A 49 -5.09 26.95 57.95
CA ASP A 49 -4.10 26.52 58.96
C ASP A 49 -3.25 27.72 59.46
N LEU A 50 -2.77 28.55 58.52
CA LEU A 50 -2.04 29.79 58.84
C LEU A 50 -2.87 30.70 59.74
N LEU A 51 -4.11 30.97 59.33
CA LEU A 51 -5.03 31.78 60.15
C LEU A 51 -5.23 31.17 61.54
N SER A 52 -5.35 29.85 61.62
CA SER A 52 -5.55 29.13 62.90
C SER A 52 -4.30 29.20 63.79
N GLN A 53 -3.10 29.06 63.22
CA GLN A 53 -1.81 29.18 63.94
C GLN A 53 -1.60 30.60 64.45
N VAL A 54 -1.80 31.62 63.63
CA VAL A 54 -1.71 33.03 64.04
C VAL A 54 -2.69 33.37 65.14
N ALA A 55 -3.96 32.92 64.98
CA ALA A 55 -4.99 33.14 66.04
C ALA A 55 -4.60 32.46 67.37
N ALA A 56 -4.00 31.25 67.33
CA ALA A 56 -3.51 30.56 68.52
C ALA A 56 -2.29 31.25 69.17
N PHE A 57 -1.41 31.81 68.34
CA PHE A 57 -0.27 32.59 68.82
C PHE A 57 -0.75 33.87 69.54
N VAL A 58 -1.67 34.61 68.91
CA VAL A 58 -2.26 35.82 69.46
C VAL A 58 -3.03 35.55 70.74
N GLN A 59 -3.71 34.41 70.87
CA GLN A 59 -4.48 34.03 72.06
C GLN A 59 -3.60 33.89 73.31
N ASN A 60 -2.34 33.63 73.18
CA ASN A 60 -1.35 33.46 74.27
C ASN A 60 -0.61 34.77 74.63
N GLN A 61 -0.85 35.85 73.94
CA GLN A 61 -0.20 37.17 74.22
C GLN A 61 -1.04 38.03 75.16
N PRO A 62 -0.44 38.82 76.04
CA PRO A 62 -1.18 39.79 76.89
C PRO A 62 -1.81 40.89 76.05
N ALA A 63 -3.04 41.31 76.40
CA ALA A 63 -3.83 42.32 75.68
C ALA A 63 -3.07 43.63 75.37
N ALA A 64 -2.16 44.03 76.20
CA ALA A 64 -1.28 45.23 75.98
C ALA A 64 -0.31 45.02 74.76
N ALA A 65 0.12 43.80 74.51
CA ALA A 65 1.00 43.50 73.37
C ALA A 65 0.22 43.52 72.07
N LEU A 66 -1.07 43.13 72.07
CA LEU A 66 -1.95 43.16 70.95
C LEU A 66 -2.26 44.56 70.45
N ALA A 67 -2.49 45.48 71.38
CA ALA A 67 -2.65 46.94 71.09
C ALA A 67 -1.41 47.55 70.44
N LEU A 68 -0.25 47.08 70.78
CA LEU A 68 1.04 47.56 70.20
C LEU A 68 1.24 46.90 68.77
N MET A 69 0.82 45.71 68.57
CA MET A 69 0.81 45.06 67.22
C MET A 69 -0.14 45.74 66.23
N GLU A 70 -1.30 46.19 66.70
CA GLU A 70 -2.26 46.97 65.92
C GLU A 70 -1.72 48.37 65.54
N LEU A 71 -0.92 48.97 66.40
CA LEU A 71 -0.25 50.27 66.18
C LEU A 71 1.01 50.19 65.31
N ASN A 72 1.71 49.08 65.30
CA ASN A 72 2.99 48.89 64.60
C ASN A 72 2.87 48.10 63.28
N GLY A 73 1.67 47.73 62.89
CA GLY A 73 1.44 47.08 61.57
C GLY A 73 1.83 48.01 60.42
N LYS A 74 3.20 48.16 60.23
CA LYS A 74 3.71 48.58 58.92
C LYS A 74 3.23 47.54 57.94
N ARG A 75 2.49 47.96 56.91
CA ARG A 75 2.32 47.22 55.69
C ARG A 75 3.71 46.88 55.15
N ASP A 76 4.24 45.73 55.50
CA ASP A 76 5.16 45.05 54.58
C ASP A 76 4.28 44.61 53.42
N ASP A 77 4.61 45.04 52.25
CA ASP A 77 3.85 44.81 51.00
C ASP A 77 3.68 43.34 50.67
N ASP A 78 4.30 42.41 51.42
CA ASP A 78 4.32 40.95 51.18
C ASP A 78 3.49 40.12 52.20
N SER A 79 2.90 40.74 53.27
CA SER A 79 2.11 39.96 54.20
C SER A 79 0.72 40.64 54.44
N ASP A 80 -0.27 40.27 53.62
CA ASP A 80 -1.65 40.74 53.68
C ASP A 80 -2.44 40.18 54.88
N LEU A 81 -1.72 39.87 55.97
CA LEU A 81 -2.34 39.35 57.18
C LEU A 81 -2.73 40.51 58.11
N VAL A 82 -4.00 40.68 58.33
CA VAL A 82 -4.52 41.73 59.20
C VAL A 82 -5.04 41.12 60.50
N ILE A 83 -4.47 41.55 61.66
CA ILE A 83 -4.95 41.15 62.97
C ILE A 83 -5.69 42.35 63.57
N GLN A 84 -6.96 42.18 63.94
CA GLN A 84 -7.81 43.26 64.45
C GLN A 84 -8.57 42.78 65.69
N LEU A 85 -8.62 43.66 66.73
CA LEU A 85 -9.48 43.46 67.89
C LEU A 85 -10.89 43.95 67.58
N LEU A 86 -11.87 43.09 67.79
CA LEU A 86 -13.26 43.45 67.62
C LEU A 86 -13.77 44.04 68.93
N ALA A 87 -13.69 45.41 69.09
CA ALA A 87 -14.12 46.09 70.26
C ALA A 87 -15.63 46.39 70.29
N PRO A 88 -16.32 46.37 71.48
CA PRO A 88 -17.69 46.81 71.56
C PRO A 88 -17.82 48.29 71.21
N ARG A 89 -18.73 48.64 70.32
CA ARG A 89 -19.09 49.93 69.75
C ARG A 89 -18.42 51.17 70.33
N GLY A 90 -17.53 51.85 69.60
CA GLY A 90 -17.20 53.24 69.87
C GLY A 90 -15.83 53.79 69.45
N LYS A 91 -14.84 52.99 69.17
CA LYS A 91 -13.53 53.49 68.70
C LYS A 91 -12.94 52.63 67.60
N ALA A 92 -13.55 52.74 66.41
CA ALA A 92 -12.95 52.13 65.23
C ALA A 92 -11.69 52.93 64.85
N ALA A 93 -10.55 52.30 64.89
CA ALA A 93 -9.32 52.89 64.36
C ALA A 93 -9.50 53.06 62.85
N LYS A 94 -9.08 54.20 62.30
CA LYS A 94 -9.27 54.61 60.89
C LYS A 94 -8.66 53.65 59.83
N ARG A 95 -8.05 52.53 60.22
CA ARG A 95 -7.38 51.53 59.37
C ARG A 95 -7.92 50.11 59.51
N SER A 96 -8.98 49.90 60.26
CA SER A 96 -9.54 48.56 60.45
C SER A 96 -10.45 48.11 59.32
N LEU A 97 -10.44 46.80 59.02
CA LEU A 97 -11.37 46.16 58.06
C LEU A 97 -12.81 46.27 58.63
N PRO A 98 -13.82 46.57 57.85
CA PRO A 98 -15.19 46.68 58.32
C PRO A 98 -15.81 45.29 58.52
N ILE A 99 -15.33 44.53 59.52
CA ILE A 99 -15.82 43.19 59.86
C ILE A 99 -17.09 43.30 60.66
N PRO A 100 -18.19 42.62 60.29
CA PRO A 100 -19.46 42.68 61.00
C PRO A 100 -19.35 42.06 62.43
N ASP A 101 -19.80 42.78 63.48
CA ASP A 101 -19.75 42.34 64.86
C ASP A 101 -20.63 41.11 65.20
N HIS A 102 -21.62 40.80 64.37
CA HIS A 102 -22.60 39.73 64.62
C HIS A 102 -22.09 38.33 64.14
N LEU A 103 -20.93 38.24 63.51
CA LEU A 103 -20.37 36.97 63.07
C LEU A 103 -19.98 36.09 64.25
N LYS A 104 -20.28 34.80 64.18
CA LYS A 104 -19.89 33.82 65.19
C LYS A 104 -18.44 33.49 65.09
N ASP A 105 -17.84 32.94 66.17
CA ASP A 105 -16.51 32.39 66.11
C ASP A 105 -16.38 31.31 65.06
N GLY A 106 -15.31 31.35 64.26
CA GLY A 106 -15.11 30.45 63.14
C GLY A 106 -14.50 31.17 61.92
N LYS A 107 -14.31 30.40 60.86
CA LYS A 107 -13.77 30.86 59.58
C LYS A 107 -14.88 31.40 58.68
N HIS A 108 -14.68 32.59 58.15
CA HIS A 108 -15.64 33.28 57.29
C HIS A 108 -14.91 33.83 56.05
N THR A 109 -15.61 33.82 54.91
CA THR A 109 -15.11 34.52 53.71
C THR A 109 -15.98 35.76 53.52
N LEU A 110 -15.37 36.96 53.54
CA LEU A 110 -16.07 38.24 53.49
C LEU A 110 -15.53 39.11 52.36
N LYS A 111 -16.39 39.80 51.67
CA LYS A 111 -16.03 40.83 50.70
C LYS A 111 -15.98 42.18 51.37
N LEU A 112 -14.76 42.73 51.58
CA LEU A 112 -14.52 43.96 52.33
C LEU A 112 -13.75 44.94 51.44
N ARG A 113 -14.22 46.16 51.28
CA ARG A 113 -13.59 47.25 50.49
C ARG A 113 -13.35 46.93 49.00
N GLY A 114 -13.92 45.90 48.44
CA GLY A 114 -13.74 45.46 47.05
C GLY A 114 -13.05 44.13 46.95
N ASP A 115 -12.19 43.77 47.91
CA ASP A 115 -11.38 42.55 47.91
C ASP A 115 -12.03 41.48 48.80
N THR A 116 -11.69 40.23 48.56
CA THR A 116 -12.20 39.08 49.30
C THR A 116 -11.19 38.67 50.37
N TYR A 117 -11.63 38.58 51.59
CA TYR A 117 -10.83 38.19 52.74
C TYR A 117 -11.34 36.89 53.34
N ARG A 118 -10.40 36.03 53.73
CA ARG A 118 -10.64 34.89 54.60
C ARG A 118 -10.38 35.34 56.02
N VAL A 119 -11.40 35.31 56.89
CA VAL A 119 -11.38 35.86 58.25
C VAL A 119 -11.66 34.75 59.24
N LEU A 120 -10.74 34.59 60.24
CA LEU A 120 -10.95 33.74 61.40
C LEU A 120 -11.29 34.63 62.60
N ILE A 121 -12.49 34.39 63.14
CA ILE A 121 -12.93 35.08 64.36
C ILE A 121 -12.77 34.13 65.53
N ARG A 122 -12.16 34.62 66.64
CA ARG A 122 -11.96 33.83 67.83
C ARG A 122 -12.15 34.68 69.08
N THR A 123 -12.77 34.12 70.11
CA THR A 123 -12.91 34.74 71.42
C THR A 123 -11.71 34.37 72.29
N LEU A 124 -11.03 35.38 72.86
CA LEU A 124 -9.90 35.26 73.76
C LEU A 124 -10.36 34.89 75.19
N ARG A 125 -9.43 34.46 76.05
CA ARG A 125 -9.70 34.05 77.44
C ARG A 125 -10.23 35.21 78.35
N ASP A 126 -9.95 36.43 77.95
CA ASP A 126 -10.39 37.66 78.62
C ASP A 126 -11.80 38.14 78.15
N GLY A 127 -12.44 37.37 77.25
CA GLY A 127 -13.75 37.70 76.66
C GLY A 127 -13.70 38.67 75.49
N GLN A 128 -12.51 39.17 75.10
CA GLN A 128 -12.35 39.96 73.87
C GLN A 128 -12.37 39.10 72.63
N ARG A 129 -12.80 39.65 71.50
CA ARG A 129 -12.85 38.95 70.21
C ARG A 129 -11.77 39.49 69.26
N ILE A 130 -11.05 38.61 68.64
CA ILE A 130 -10.09 38.95 67.62
C ILE A 130 -10.55 38.45 66.27
N ALA A 131 -10.19 39.15 65.21
CA ALA A 131 -10.29 38.74 63.84
C ALA A 131 -8.89 38.72 63.24
N VAL A 132 -8.53 37.60 62.66
CA VAL A 132 -7.34 37.42 61.82
C VAL A 132 -7.84 37.27 60.42
N ALA A 133 -7.46 38.20 59.54
CA ALA A 133 -7.93 38.23 58.14
C ALA A 133 -6.75 38.19 57.19
N GLN A 134 -6.87 37.49 56.10
CA GLN A 134 -5.95 37.44 55.00
C GLN A 134 -6.68 37.60 53.68
N GLU A 135 -6.11 38.33 52.76
CA GLU A 135 -6.63 38.48 51.42
C GLU A 135 -6.59 37.16 50.63
N THR A 136 -7.66 36.82 49.90
CA THR A 136 -7.73 35.56 49.14
C THR A 136 -6.99 35.66 47.84
N GLU A 137 -6.66 36.84 47.33
CA GLU A 137 -5.92 37.04 46.09
C GLU A 137 -4.51 36.38 46.16
N VAL A 138 -3.81 36.58 47.25
CA VAL A 138 -2.49 35.97 47.50
C VAL A 138 -2.56 34.42 47.47
N ARG A 139 -3.62 33.88 48.06
CA ARG A 139 -3.86 32.42 48.02
C ARG A 139 -4.13 31.96 46.61
N ASP A 140 -4.96 32.68 45.85
CA ASP A 140 -5.34 32.30 44.48
C ASP A 140 -4.13 32.37 43.56
N ASP A 141 -3.22 33.30 43.73
CA ASP A 141 -1.94 33.41 43.03
C ASP A 141 -1.03 32.22 43.35
N ILE A 142 -0.83 31.90 44.64
CA ILE A 142 -0.04 30.71 45.02
C ILE A 142 -0.66 29.41 44.50
N ALA A 143 -2.01 29.31 44.53
CA ALA A 143 -2.72 28.15 43.99
C ALA A 143 -2.51 28.02 42.47
N GLN A 144 -2.57 29.14 41.73
CA GLN A 144 -2.35 29.15 40.28
C GLN A 144 -0.91 28.77 39.92
N ASP A 145 0.09 29.35 40.62
CA ASP A 145 1.51 29.03 40.40
C ASP A 145 1.82 27.56 40.70
N SER A 146 1.30 27.04 41.83
CA SER A 146 1.45 25.63 42.18
C SER A 146 0.76 24.71 41.19
N ALA A 147 -0.46 25.07 40.76
CA ALA A 147 -1.20 24.31 39.73
C ALA A 147 -0.47 24.33 38.39
N PHE A 148 0.09 25.46 37.98
CA PHE A 148 0.86 25.57 36.74
C PHE A 148 2.11 24.70 36.78
N LEU A 149 2.86 24.71 37.87
CA LEU A 149 4.06 23.86 38.05
C LEU A 149 3.72 22.38 38.02
N THR A 150 2.56 21.95 38.53
CA THR A 150 2.13 20.56 38.51
C THR A 150 1.58 20.12 37.14
N VAL A 151 0.99 21.03 36.36
CA VAL A 151 0.43 20.74 35.02
C VAL A 151 1.53 20.78 33.93
N LEU A 152 2.59 21.60 34.13
CA LEU A 152 3.65 21.77 33.15
C LEU A 152 4.30 20.45 32.68
N PRO A 153 4.67 19.48 33.56
CA PRO A 153 5.19 18.19 33.13
C PRO A 153 4.22 17.41 32.25
N LEU A 154 2.92 17.49 32.51
CA LEU A 154 1.87 16.81 31.71
C LEU A 154 1.75 17.42 30.31
N LEU A 155 1.91 18.73 30.18
CA LEU A 155 1.91 19.44 28.90
C LEU A 155 3.10 19.04 28.02
N ILE A 156 4.23 18.68 28.60
CA ILE A 156 5.42 18.18 27.87
C ILE A 156 5.29 16.68 27.58
N LEU A 157 4.80 15.91 28.56
CA LEU A 157 4.71 14.45 28.45
C LEU A 157 3.71 14.00 27.38
N ALA A 158 2.53 14.63 27.32
CA ALA A 158 1.48 14.22 26.38
C ALA A 158 1.92 14.32 24.89
N PRO A 159 2.46 15.45 24.39
CA PRO A 159 2.94 15.54 23.01
C PRO A 159 4.16 14.64 22.76
N THR A 160 5.06 14.49 23.74
CA THR A 160 6.21 13.58 23.63
C THR A 160 5.74 12.14 23.46
N LEU A 161 4.80 11.69 24.27
CA LEU A 161 4.22 10.36 24.18
C LEU A 161 3.51 10.13 22.85
N LEU A 162 2.78 11.15 22.36
CA LEU A 162 2.12 11.13 21.07
C LEU A 162 3.11 10.95 19.91
N LEU A 163 4.22 11.67 19.93
CA LEU A 163 5.28 11.54 18.94
C LEU A 163 5.93 10.16 18.98
N VAL A 164 6.25 9.64 20.16
CA VAL A 164 6.85 8.31 20.34
C VAL A 164 5.91 7.22 19.82
N VAL A 165 4.64 7.26 20.21
CA VAL A 165 3.64 6.28 19.75
C VAL A 165 3.46 6.31 18.24
N THR A 166 3.36 7.52 17.66
CA THR A 166 3.23 7.67 16.20
C THR A 166 4.47 7.14 15.46
N TYR A 167 5.66 7.40 15.98
CA TYR A 167 6.91 6.89 15.43
C TYR A 167 6.98 5.37 15.51
N LEU A 168 6.66 4.78 16.65
CA LEU A 168 6.66 3.31 16.84
C LEU A 168 5.65 2.62 15.91
N LEU A 169 4.41 3.14 15.81
CA LEU A 169 3.39 2.60 14.91
C LEU A 169 3.85 2.63 13.44
N ARG A 170 4.45 3.73 12.99
CA ARG A 170 5.01 3.82 11.62
C ARG A 170 6.11 2.80 11.40
N LYS A 171 7.02 2.64 12.37
CA LYS A 171 8.14 1.69 12.28
C LYS A 171 7.63 0.25 12.24
N MET A 172 6.64 -0.11 13.05
CA MET A 172 6.09 -1.47 13.13
C MET A 172 5.25 -1.86 11.89
N LEU A 173 4.54 -0.91 11.28
CA LEU A 173 3.68 -1.20 10.12
C LEU A 173 4.40 -1.04 8.77
N ARG A 174 5.58 -0.45 8.73
CA ARG A 174 6.37 -0.28 7.51
C ARG A 174 6.67 -1.59 6.77
N PRO A 175 7.04 -2.70 7.43
CA PRO A 175 7.28 -3.98 6.75
C PRO A 175 6.04 -4.53 6.04
N VAL A 176 4.84 -4.32 6.58
CA VAL A 176 3.58 -4.76 5.94
C VAL A 176 3.33 -4.02 4.64
N ALA A 177 3.56 -2.71 4.63
CA ALA A 177 3.43 -1.91 3.42
C ALA A 177 4.48 -2.29 2.35
N GLN A 178 5.69 -2.64 2.77
CA GLN A 178 6.75 -3.12 1.87
C GLN A 178 6.39 -4.49 1.26
N LEU A 179 5.88 -5.43 2.06
CA LEU A 179 5.41 -6.72 1.58
C LEU A 179 4.24 -6.60 0.61
N ALA A 180 3.28 -5.72 0.88
CA ALA A 180 2.18 -5.46 -0.04
C ALA A 180 2.69 -4.92 -1.39
N ALA A 181 3.59 -3.94 -1.37
CA ALA A 181 4.19 -3.39 -2.58
C ALA A 181 5.05 -4.44 -3.34
N GLU A 182 5.75 -5.33 -2.62
CA GLU A 182 6.49 -6.45 -3.23
C GLU A 182 5.54 -7.42 -3.93
N VAL A 183 4.41 -7.76 -3.32
CA VAL A 183 3.39 -8.64 -3.91
C VAL A 183 2.75 -7.97 -5.14
N ASP A 184 2.39 -6.69 -5.05
CA ASP A 184 1.76 -5.95 -6.15
C ASP A 184 2.72 -5.75 -7.34
N ALA A 185 4.02 -5.62 -7.09
CA ALA A 185 5.03 -5.47 -8.14
C ALA A 185 5.40 -6.79 -8.84
N ARG A 186 4.92 -7.93 -8.34
CA ARG A 186 5.22 -9.24 -8.92
C ARG A 186 4.38 -9.50 -10.15
N ASN A 187 5.02 -10.04 -11.18
CA ASN A 187 4.31 -10.59 -12.33
C ASN A 187 3.62 -11.90 -11.92
N GLU A 188 2.56 -12.28 -12.62
CA GLU A 188 1.76 -13.50 -12.40
C GLU A 188 2.59 -14.79 -12.30
N GLN A 189 3.79 -14.80 -12.86
CA GLN A 189 4.71 -15.95 -12.87
C GLN A 189 5.74 -15.95 -11.74
N ALA A 190 5.81 -14.87 -10.94
CA ALA A 190 6.80 -14.72 -9.87
C ALA A 190 6.35 -15.38 -8.56
N LEU A 191 6.35 -16.72 -8.51
CA LEU A 191 5.89 -17.54 -7.40
C LEU A 191 6.96 -17.83 -6.33
N HIS A 192 8.14 -17.17 -6.38
CA HIS A 192 9.17 -17.34 -5.36
C HIS A 192 8.71 -16.85 -3.98
N PRO A 193 9.17 -17.47 -2.88
CA PRO A 193 8.74 -17.08 -1.54
C PRO A 193 9.04 -15.63 -1.21
N LEU A 194 8.16 -15.00 -0.44
CA LEU A 194 8.39 -13.69 0.16
C LEU A 194 9.47 -13.81 1.22
N GLN A 195 10.37 -12.82 1.31
CA GLN A 195 11.42 -12.81 2.32
C GLN A 195 10.82 -12.58 3.71
N THR A 196 11.23 -13.40 4.68
CA THR A 196 10.77 -13.33 6.07
C THR A 196 11.78 -12.63 6.99
N VAL A 197 12.85 -12.08 6.44
CA VAL A 197 13.92 -11.44 7.21
C VAL A 197 13.41 -10.12 7.83
N ASN A 198 13.61 -9.94 9.14
CA ASN A 198 13.19 -8.75 9.91
C ASN A 198 11.67 -8.52 10.07
N LEU A 199 10.87 -9.56 9.98
CA LEU A 199 9.44 -9.49 10.29
C LEU A 199 9.17 -9.74 11.77
N SER A 200 8.18 -9.04 12.34
CA SER A 200 7.71 -9.32 13.69
C SER A 200 7.03 -10.69 13.76
N SER A 201 7.08 -11.32 14.94
CA SER A 201 6.50 -12.65 15.20
C SER A 201 5.01 -12.73 14.83
N GLU A 202 4.29 -11.61 14.93
CA GLU A 202 2.86 -11.50 14.65
C GLU A 202 2.54 -11.55 13.15
N ILE A 203 3.46 -11.10 12.29
CA ILE A 203 3.29 -11.06 10.83
C ILE A 203 3.84 -12.31 10.16
N GLN A 204 4.84 -12.95 10.76
CA GLN A 204 5.52 -14.14 10.24
C GLN A 204 4.55 -15.31 9.89
N PRO A 205 3.52 -15.66 10.69
CA PRO A 205 2.55 -16.70 10.34
C PRO A 205 1.76 -16.37 9.07
N PHE A 206 1.43 -15.08 8.86
CA PHE A 206 0.71 -14.61 7.68
C PHE A 206 1.57 -14.74 6.40
N VAL A 207 2.84 -14.30 6.46
CA VAL A 207 3.78 -14.44 5.33
C VAL A 207 4.05 -15.92 5.01
N ASN A 208 4.17 -16.76 6.02
CA ASN A 208 4.31 -18.21 5.85
C ASN A 208 3.05 -18.83 5.20
N ALA A 209 1.85 -18.33 5.51
CA ALA A 209 0.63 -18.79 4.87
C ALA A 209 0.57 -18.38 3.38
N ILE A 210 0.99 -17.15 3.07
CA ILE A 210 1.13 -16.69 1.67
C ILE A 210 2.16 -17.55 0.93
N ASN A 211 3.33 -17.80 1.52
CA ASN A 211 4.38 -18.62 0.89
C ASN A 211 3.89 -20.06 0.64
N ARG A 212 3.12 -20.64 1.55
CA ARG A 212 2.48 -21.95 1.31
C ARG A 212 1.48 -21.91 0.16
N LEU A 213 0.70 -20.83 0.05
CA LEU A 213 -0.24 -20.64 -1.07
C LEU A 213 0.50 -20.52 -2.41
N LEU A 214 1.54 -19.69 -2.46
CA LEU A 214 2.39 -19.52 -3.64
C LEU A 214 3.02 -20.86 -4.07
N GLY A 215 3.52 -21.64 -3.09
CA GLY A 215 4.06 -23.00 -3.33
C GLY A 215 3.01 -23.94 -3.94
N ARG A 216 1.80 -23.99 -3.39
CA ARG A 216 0.69 -24.81 -3.92
C ARG A 216 0.28 -24.39 -5.33
N VAL A 217 0.22 -23.09 -5.61
CA VAL A 217 -0.06 -22.57 -6.94
C VAL A 217 1.03 -22.99 -7.92
N GLY A 218 2.31 -22.87 -7.52
CA GLY A 218 3.45 -23.32 -8.30
C GLY A 218 3.40 -24.82 -8.63
N GLU A 219 3.12 -25.66 -7.64
CA GLU A 219 2.98 -27.12 -7.82
C GLU A 219 1.80 -27.46 -8.75
N ALA A 220 0.67 -26.77 -8.62
CA ALA A 220 -0.50 -26.97 -9.49
C ALA A 220 -0.18 -26.60 -10.94
N MET A 221 0.49 -25.46 -11.16
CA MET A 221 0.91 -25.04 -12.51
C MET A 221 1.90 -26.00 -13.13
N GLU A 222 2.87 -26.49 -12.35
CA GLU A 222 3.86 -27.46 -12.80
C GLU A 222 3.20 -28.83 -13.12
N SER A 223 2.26 -29.26 -12.31
CA SER A 223 1.45 -30.47 -12.58
C SER A 223 0.64 -30.34 -13.86
N GLN A 224 -0.01 -29.20 -14.06
CA GLN A 224 -0.77 -28.93 -15.28
C GLN A 224 0.13 -28.94 -16.53
N ARG A 225 1.34 -28.36 -16.43
CA ARG A 225 2.34 -28.36 -17.53
C ARG A 225 2.79 -29.78 -17.89
N ARG A 226 3.14 -30.58 -16.87
CA ARG A 226 3.51 -31.99 -17.08
C ARG A 226 2.37 -32.77 -17.73
N PHE A 227 1.16 -32.61 -17.23
CA PHE A 227 -0.03 -33.26 -17.82
C PHE A 227 -0.18 -32.92 -19.31
N VAL A 228 -0.06 -31.63 -19.70
CA VAL A 228 -0.16 -31.22 -21.12
C VAL A 228 0.98 -31.82 -21.96
N ALA A 229 2.21 -31.83 -21.42
CA ALA A 229 3.36 -32.39 -22.11
C ALA A 229 3.23 -33.92 -22.33
N ASP A 230 2.80 -34.64 -21.30
CA ASP A 230 2.61 -36.09 -21.35
C ASP A 230 1.44 -36.46 -22.28
N ALA A 231 0.32 -35.78 -22.14
CA ALA A 231 -0.87 -36.00 -23.02
C ALA A 231 -0.49 -35.80 -24.48
N ALA A 232 0.34 -34.83 -24.77
CA ALA A 232 0.74 -34.58 -26.14
C ALA A 232 1.75 -35.61 -26.68
N HIS A 233 2.63 -36.16 -25.87
CA HIS A 233 3.45 -37.30 -26.25
C HIS A 233 2.60 -38.53 -26.54
N GLU A 234 1.62 -38.83 -25.68
CA GLU A 234 0.71 -39.94 -25.85
C GLU A 234 -0.24 -39.80 -27.05
N LEU A 235 -0.61 -38.55 -27.42
CA LEU A 235 -1.43 -38.29 -28.60
C LEU A 235 -0.65 -38.27 -29.92
N ARG A 236 0.65 -37.99 -29.91
CA ARG A 236 1.51 -37.96 -31.09
C ARG A 236 1.63 -39.36 -31.69
N SER A 237 1.80 -40.38 -30.87
CA SER A 237 2.00 -41.77 -31.28
C SER A 237 0.81 -42.30 -32.09
N PRO A 238 -0.46 -42.26 -31.61
CA PRO A 238 -1.62 -42.71 -32.41
C PRO A 238 -1.86 -41.88 -33.65
N LEU A 239 -1.63 -40.56 -33.64
CA LEU A 239 -1.74 -39.72 -34.83
C LEU A 239 -0.74 -40.11 -35.91
N THR A 240 0.52 -40.43 -35.50
CA THR A 240 1.53 -40.93 -36.44
C THR A 240 1.13 -42.28 -37.03
N ALA A 241 0.59 -43.19 -36.22
CA ALA A 241 0.12 -44.49 -36.70
C ALA A 241 -1.04 -44.34 -37.69
N LEU A 242 -2.02 -43.42 -37.39
CA LEU A 242 -3.11 -43.11 -38.30
C LEU A 242 -2.62 -42.49 -39.63
N SER A 243 -1.64 -41.61 -39.57
CA SER A 243 -1.00 -41.01 -40.76
C SER A 243 -0.37 -42.09 -41.66
N LEU A 244 0.40 -43.00 -41.06
CA LEU A 244 1.05 -44.10 -41.75
C LEU A 244 0.01 -45.07 -42.38
N GLN A 245 -1.07 -45.38 -41.69
CA GLN A 245 -2.14 -46.22 -42.23
C GLN A 245 -2.88 -45.54 -43.39
N ALA A 246 -3.15 -44.23 -43.25
CA ALA A 246 -3.77 -43.45 -44.34
C ALA A 246 -2.83 -43.33 -45.55
N GLU A 247 -1.56 -43.28 -45.36
CA GLU A 247 -0.54 -43.31 -46.46
C GLU A 247 -0.47 -44.65 -47.14
N ARG A 248 -0.49 -45.75 -46.39
CA ARG A 248 -0.55 -47.12 -46.96
C ARG A 248 -1.85 -47.34 -47.75
N LEU A 249 -2.99 -46.86 -47.26
CA LEU A 249 -4.25 -46.93 -48.00
C LEU A 249 -4.17 -46.13 -49.29
N ASN A 250 -3.49 -44.99 -49.33
CA ASN A 250 -3.33 -44.16 -50.52
C ASN A 250 -2.55 -44.86 -51.64
N ALA A 251 -1.70 -45.85 -51.28
CA ALA A 251 -0.95 -46.66 -52.24
C ALA A 251 -1.78 -47.86 -52.79
N ALA A 252 -2.94 -48.16 -52.24
CA ALA A 252 -3.83 -49.25 -52.71
C ALA A 252 -4.72 -48.81 -53.87
N GLU A 253 -5.12 -49.77 -54.69
CA GLU A 253 -6.10 -49.51 -55.70
C GLU A 253 -7.49 -49.20 -55.09
N MET A 254 -8.05 -48.06 -55.44
CA MET A 254 -9.32 -47.58 -54.89
C MET A 254 -10.10 -46.75 -55.89
N SER A 255 -11.45 -46.67 -55.71
CA SER A 255 -12.30 -45.78 -56.49
C SER A 255 -11.96 -44.31 -56.24
N ASP A 256 -12.28 -43.43 -57.20
CA ASP A 256 -12.03 -41.98 -57.06
C ASP A 256 -12.77 -41.39 -55.87
N GLU A 257 -13.98 -41.88 -55.56
CA GLU A 257 -14.71 -41.45 -54.35
C GLU A 257 -13.96 -41.85 -53.05
N ALA A 258 -13.40 -43.07 -52.98
CA ALA A 258 -12.64 -43.53 -51.84
C ALA A 258 -11.33 -42.71 -51.69
N ARG A 259 -10.68 -42.37 -52.82
CA ARG A 259 -9.48 -41.52 -52.85
C ARG A 259 -9.78 -40.13 -52.34
N GLN A 260 -10.90 -39.53 -52.71
CA GLN A 260 -11.31 -38.21 -52.22
C GLN A 260 -11.62 -38.21 -50.73
N ARG A 261 -12.32 -39.24 -50.23
CA ARG A 261 -12.59 -39.41 -48.78
C ARG A 261 -11.30 -39.62 -47.99
N LEU A 262 -10.34 -40.39 -48.51
CA LEU A 262 -9.06 -40.60 -47.90
C LEU A 262 -8.23 -39.31 -47.87
N ALA A 263 -8.28 -38.50 -48.91
CA ALA A 263 -7.62 -37.17 -48.92
C ALA A 263 -8.18 -36.27 -47.84
N THR A 264 -9.51 -36.25 -47.65
CA THR A 264 -10.19 -35.49 -46.57
C THR A 264 -9.76 -35.99 -45.18
N LEU A 265 -9.68 -37.32 -44.98
CA LEU A 265 -9.22 -37.94 -43.74
C LEU A 265 -7.78 -37.55 -43.43
N ARG A 266 -6.85 -37.63 -44.40
CA ARG A 266 -5.46 -37.22 -44.28
C ARG A 266 -5.34 -35.77 -43.88
N GLN A 267 -6.12 -34.86 -44.47
CA GLN A 267 -6.16 -33.45 -44.08
C GLN A 267 -6.65 -33.28 -42.63
N GLY A 268 -7.63 -34.11 -42.19
CA GLY A 268 -8.10 -34.12 -40.81
C GLY A 268 -6.99 -34.49 -39.79
N ILE A 269 -6.27 -35.59 -40.08
CA ILE A 269 -5.17 -36.08 -39.27
C ILE A 269 -4.06 -35.02 -39.17
N GLU A 270 -3.66 -34.43 -40.30
CA GLU A 270 -2.61 -33.40 -40.33
C GLU A 270 -3.03 -32.14 -39.58
N ARG A 271 -4.29 -31.73 -39.66
CA ARG A 271 -4.82 -30.61 -38.83
C ARG A 271 -4.74 -30.93 -37.34
N GLY A 272 -5.12 -32.17 -36.94
CA GLY A 272 -5.02 -32.62 -35.55
C GLY A 272 -3.57 -32.61 -35.04
N ARG A 273 -2.63 -33.09 -35.85
CA ARG A 273 -1.19 -33.07 -35.52
C ARG A 273 -0.66 -31.65 -35.32
N LYS A 274 -0.97 -30.71 -36.22
CA LYS A 274 -0.58 -29.32 -36.11
C LYS A 274 -1.16 -28.64 -34.86
N LEU A 275 -2.43 -28.92 -34.55
CA LEU A 275 -3.08 -28.39 -33.36
C LEU A 275 -2.40 -28.88 -32.08
N LEU A 276 -2.05 -30.16 -32.01
CA LEU A 276 -1.32 -30.77 -30.91
C LEU A 276 0.07 -30.13 -30.72
N GLU A 277 0.83 -29.94 -31.79
CA GLU A 277 2.15 -29.26 -31.76
C GLU A 277 2.02 -27.81 -31.27
N GLN A 278 0.98 -27.08 -31.65
CA GLN A 278 0.75 -25.71 -31.19
C GLN A 278 0.37 -25.66 -29.72
N LEU A 279 -0.48 -26.60 -29.22
CA LEU A 279 -0.79 -26.69 -27.78
C LEU A 279 0.45 -26.97 -26.94
N LEU A 280 1.33 -27.87 -27.40
CA LEU A 280 2.62 -28.13 -26.76
C LEU A 280 3.52 -26.90 -26.74
N SER A 281 3.57 -26.18 -27.86
CA SER A 281 4.36 -24.96 -27.97
C SER A 281 3.85 -23.90 -26.98
N LEU A 282 2.54 -23.74 -26.85
CA LEU A 282 1.93 -22.83 -25.88
C LEU A 282 2.26 -23.24 -24.44
N ALA A 283 2.09 -24.53 -24.09
CA ALA A 283 2.41 -25.04 -22.75
C ALA A 283 3.90 -24.85 -22.37
N ARG A 284 4.80 -25.08 -23.34
CA ARG A 284 6.24 -24.79 -23.14
C ARG A 284 6.53 -23.31 -23.01
N ALA A 285 5.87 -22.46 -23.79
CA ALA A 285 6.03 -21.01 -23.74
C ALA A 285 5.60 -20.43 -22.37
N GLN A 286 4.56 -21.00 -21.77
CA GLN A 286 4.07 -20.65 -20.43
C GLN A 286 4.94 -21.21 -19.29
N SER A 287 5.97 -22.03 -19.59
CA SER A 287 6.87 -22.61 -18.60
C SER A 287 7.85 -21.56 -18.06
N ALA A 288 7.97 -21.46 -16.74
CA ALA A 288 8.76 -20.43 -16.07
C ALA A 288 10.27 -20.75 -15.98
N VAL A 289 10.74 -21.90 -16.47
CA VAL A 289 12.17 -22.23 -16.40
C VAL A 289 12.89 -21.53 -17.55
N PRO A 290 13.67 -20.48 -17.29
CA PRO A 290 14.47 -19.86 -18.33
C PRO A 290 15.55 -20.84 -18.77
N ALA A 291 15.52 -21.28 -20.03
CA ALA A 291 16.70 -21.90 -20.62
C ALA A 291 17.84 -20.85 -20.68
N PRO A 292 19.11 -21.25 -20.62
CA PRO A 292 20.22 -20.30 -20.66
C PRO A 292 20.12 -19.43 -21.92
N ALA A 293 19.92 -18.14 -21.70
CA ALA A 293 19.79 -17.14 -22.77
C ALA A 293 21.21 -16.89 -23.37
N GLN A 294 21.27 -16.82 -24.68
CA GLN A 294 22.50 -16.48 -25.43
C GLN A 294 22.19 -15.33 -26.41
N ALA A 295 23.23 -14.65 -26.86
CA ALA A 295 23.09 -13.59 -27.86
C ALA A 295 22.79 -14.18 -29.25
N VAL A 296 21.49 -14.22 -29.63
CA VAL A 296 21.02 -14.83 -30.89
C VAL A 296 20.90 -13.75 -31.98
N SER A 297 21.39 -14.04 -33.17
CA SER A 297 21.24 -13.21 -34.37
C SER A 297 19.80 -13.26 -34.88
N VAL A 298 19.14 -12.12 -34.96
CA VAL A 298 17.74 -12.02 -35.43
C VAL A 298 17.69 -12.35 -36.92
N ARG A 299 18.59 -11.81 -37.73
CA ARG A 299 18.61 -12.09 -39.16
C ARG A 299 18.92 -13.55 -39.45
N GLY A 300 19.75 -14.20 -38.60
CA GLY A 300 20.00 -15.63 -38.69
C GLY A 300 18.72 -16.47 -38.50
N VAL A 301 17.91 -16.10 -37.52
CA VAL A 301 16.59 -16.71 -37.27
C VAL A 301 15.62 -16.42 -38.42
N TYR A 302 15.56 -15.18 -38.92
CA TYR A 302 14.69 -14.84 -40.05
C TYR A 302 14.99 -15.69 -41.29
N ARG A 303 16.30 -15.87 -41.63
CA ARG A 303 16.70 -16.70 -42.76
C ARG A 303 16.15 -18.12 -42.61
N ARG A 304 16.38 -18.76 -41.47
CA ARG A 304 15.90 -20.15 -41.22
C ARG A 304 14.39 -20.25 -41.27
N VAL A 305 13.66 -19.25 -40.75
CA VAL A 305 12.18 -19.23 -40.82
C VAL A 305 11.71 -19.06 -42.27
N LEU A 306 12.37 -18.20 -43.07
CA LEU A 306 12.02 -18.00 -44.46
C LEU A 306 12.30 -19.28 -45.28
N GLU A 307 13.41 -19.95 -45.05
CA GLU A 307 13.73 -21.25 -45.69
C GLU A 307 12.63 -22.30 -45.37
N ASP A 308 12.12 -22.36 -44.15
CA ASP A 308 11.08 -23.28 -43.72
C ASP A 308 9.69 -22.94 -44.29
N LEU A 309 9.39 -21.66 -44.51
CA LEU A 309 8.07 -21.19 -44.94
C LEU A 309 7.98 -20.84 -46.45
N LEU A 310 9.12 -20.86 -47.17
CA LEU A 310 9.17 -20.53 -48.60
C LEU A 310 8.19 -21.35 -49.45
N PRO A 311 8.05 -22.69 -49.29
CA PRO A 311 7.09 -23.45 -50.06
C PRO A 311 5.63 -22.99 -49.86
N LEU A 312 5.29 -22.51 -48.66
CA LEU A 312 3.94 -21.99 -48.37
C LEU A 312 3.71 -20.64 -49.01
N ALA A 313 4.74 -19.78 -49.03
CA ALA A 313 4.68 -18.46 -49.68
C ALA A 313 4.59 -18.60 -51.23
N GLU A 314 5.40 -19.49 -51.82
CA GLU A 314 5.39 -19.79 -53.25
C GLU A 314 4.01 -20.35 -53.71
N ALA A 315 3.41 -21.22 -52.92
CA ALA A 315 2.07 -21.76 -53.24
C ALA A 315 0.98 -20.67 -53.32
N LYS A 316 1.21 -19.50 -52.72
CA LYS A 316 0.34 -18.31 -52.78
C LYS A 316 0.93 -17.19 -53.66
N SER A 317 2.05 -17.42 -54.30
CA SER A 317 2.76 -16.41 -55.10
C SER A 317 3.06 -15.14 -54.31
N LEU A 318 3.37 -15.26 -52.99
CA LEU A 318 3.65 -14.14 -52.11
C LEU A 318 5.12 -13.68 -52.24
N ASP A 319 5.33 -12.38 -52.22
CA ASP A 319 6.66 -11.78 -52.06
C ASP A 319 6.99 -11.68 -50.54
N ILE A 320 7.81 -12.61 -50.06
CA ILE A 320 8.25 -12.63 -48.64
C ILE A 320 9.75 -12.50 -48.52
N GLY A 321 10.21 -11.57 -47.69
CA GLY A 321 11.65 -11.35 -47.54
C GLY A 321 12.06 -10.55 -46.32
N MET A 322 13.37 -10.46 -46.18
CA MET A 322 13.98 -9.58 -45.16
C MET A 322 14.29 -8.23 -45.79
N VAL A 323 13.87 -7.17 -45.10
CA VAL A 323 14.25 -5.80 -45.46
C VAL A 323 15.76 -5.63 -45.16
N ASP A 324 16.47 -4.96 -46.09
CA ASP A 324 17.89 -4.66 -45.93
C ASP A 324 18.13 -3.80 -44.68
N GLY A 325 19.18 -4.15 -43.95
CA GLY A 325 19.56 -3.45 -42.73
C GLY A 325 20.62 -4.22 -41.90
N PRO A 326 21.13 -3.61 -40.86
CA PRO A 326 22.06 -4.26 -39.94
C PRO A 326 21.40 -5.40 -39.18
N ASP A 327 22.20 -6.42 -38.81
CA ASP A 327 21.75 -7.46 -37.88
C ASP A 327 21.72 -6.91 -36.45
N ALA A 328 20.83 -7.46 -35.63
CA ALA A 328 20.78 -7.19 -34.20
C ALA A 328 20.74 -8.53 -33.44
N ARG A 329 21.25 -8.50 -32.21
CA ARG A 329 21.23 -9.68 -31.33
C ARG A 329 20.35 -9.45 -30.14
N VAL A 330 19.56 -10.46 -29.79
CA VAL A 330 18.72 -10.47 -28.59
C VAL A 330 19.17 -11.59 -27.65
N LEU A 331 19.07 -11.37 -26.34
CA LEU A 331 19.31 -12.40 -25.34
C LEU A 331 18.08 -13.31 -25.28
N ALA A 332 18.19 -14.49 -25.87
CA ALA A 332 17.09 -15.45 -25.96
C ALA A 332 17.61 -16.88 -26.06
N HIS A 333 16.72 -17.85 -25.86
CA HIS A 333 16.95 -19.20 -26.37
C HIS A 333 16.58 -19.22 -27.84
N GLU A 334 17.47 -19.73 -28.71
CA GLU A 334 17.31 -19.67 -30.16
C GLU A 334 16.01 -20.29 -30.65
N MET A 335 15.59 -21.43 -30.06
CA MET A 335 14.34 -22.11 -30.43
C MET A 335 13.11 -21.29 -30.08
N ASP A 336 13.16 -20.49 -29.00
CA ASP A 336 12.06 -19.61 -28.61
C ASP A 336 11.89 -18.48 -29.63
N LEU A 337 13.01 -17.84 -30.00
CA LEU A 337 12.98 -16.78 -31.00
C LEU A 337 12.55 -17.34 -32.39
N PHE A 338 13.03 -18.51 -32.75
CA PHE A 338 12.62 -19.21 -33.98
C PHE A 338 11.09 -19.49 -33.98
N THR A 339 10.57 -20.07 -32.90
CA THR A 339 9.16 -20.40 -32.75
C THR A 339 8.27 -19.13 -32.82
N LEU A 340 8.70 -18.06 -32.17
CA LEU A 340 8.02 -16.78 -32.16
C LEU A 340 7.94 -16.18 -33.56
N VAL A 341 9.09 -16.06 -34.25
CA VAL A 341 9.16 -15.49 -35.61
C VAL A 341 8.38 -16.35 -36.60
N ARG A 342 8.50 -17.69 -36.50
CA ARG A 342 7.79 -18.64 -37.37
C ARG A 342 6.26 -18.47 -37.23
N ASN A 343 5.74 -18.32 -36.02
CA ASN A 343 4.30 -18.08 -35.81
C ASN A 343 3.85 -16.75 -36.41
N LEU A 344 4.65 -15.69 -36.29
CA LEU A 344 4.35 -14.40 -36.93
C LEU A 344 4.35 -14.49 -38.43
N ALA A 345 5.39 -15.09 -39.02
CA ALA A 345 5.52 -15.23 -40.48
C ALA A 345 4.44 -16.17 -41.06
N ASP A 346 4.13 -17.30 -40.39
CA ASP A 346 3.03 -18.21 -40.82
C ASP A 346 1.68 -17.48 -40.80
N ASN A 347 1.43 -16.67 -39.76
CA ASN A 347 0.22 -15.83 -39.71
C ASN A 347 0.20 -14.81 -40.85
N ALA A 348 1.27 -14.10 -41.10
CA ALA A 348 1.37 -13.14 -42.19
C ALA A 348 1.11 -13.78 -43.55
N ILE A 349 1.76 -14.93 -43.86
CA ILE A 349 1.55 -15.69 -45.08
C ILE A 349 0.07 -16.12 -45.22
N ARG A 350 -0.54 -16.56 -44.13
CA ARG A 350 -1.89 -17.08 -44.11
C ARG A 350 -2.94 -16.02 -44.40
N TYR A 351 -2.80 -14.83 -43.79
CA TYR A 351 -3.78 -13.74 -43.86
C TYR A 351 -3.51 -12.74 -45.00
N THR A 352 -2.39 -12.86 -45.67
CA THR A 352 -2.08 -12.12 -46.89
C THR A 352 -2.76 -12.78 -48.11
N PRO A 353 -3.42 -12.02 -48.99
CA PRO A 353 -3.99 -12.53 -50.22
C PRO A 353 -2.90 -13.03 -51.20
N ASP A 354 -3.28 -13.85 -52.16
CA ASP A 354 -2.38 -14.36 -53.20
C ASP A 354 -1.74 -13.17 -53.94
N GLY A 355 -0.45 -13.27 -54.23
CA GLY A 355 0.34 -12.17 -54.84
C GLY A 355 0.66 -11.01 -53.91
N GLY A 356 0.35 -11.12 -52.59
CA GLY A 356 0.64 -10.09 -51.63
C GLY A 356 2.10 -10.09 -51.17
N ARG A 357 2.40 -9.27 -50.13
CA ARG A 357 3.76 -9.08 -49.64
C ARG A 357 3.85 -9.15 -48.13
N VAL A 358 4.96 -9.73 -47.64
CA VAL A 358 5.31 -9.84 -46.21
C VAL A 358 6.76 -9.42 -46.01
N ASP A 359 7.00 -8.41 -45.22
CA ASP A 359 8.34 -7.88 -44.91
C ASP A 359 8.74 -8.20 -43.46
N LEU A 360 9.91 -8.80 -43.27
CA LEU A 360 10.55 -9.02 -41.99
C LEU A 360 11.70 -8.03 -41.84
N SER A 361 11.67 -7.20 -40.78
CA SER A 361 12.71 -6.23 -40.51
C SER A 361 13.21 -6.30 -39.07
N VAL A 362 14.44 -5.93 -38.86
CA VAL A 362 15.02 -5.74 -37.54
C VAL A 362 15.79 -4.44 -37.51
N ARG A 363 15.63 -3.70 -36.42
CA ARG A 363 16.37 -2.46 -36.21
C ARG A 363 16.77 -2.30 -34.76
N GLN A 364 17.88 -1.62 -34.54
CA GLN A 364 18.33 -1.24 -33.22
C GLN A 364 17.99 0.24 -32.99
N ALA A 365 17.26 0.54 -31.91
CA ALA A 365 16.91 1.89 -31.48
C ALA A 365 17.49 2.15 -30.10
N GLY A 366 18.68 2.73 -30.05
CA GLY A 366 19.44 2.90 -28.82
C GLY A 366 19.82 1.56 -28.18
N ARG A 367 19.26 1.28 -27.00
CA ARG A 367 19.45 0.00 -26.28
C ARG A 367 18.44 -1.07 -26.66
N GLN A 368 17.37 -0.71 -27.34
CA GLN A 368 16.28 -1.63 -27.70
C GLN A 368 16.54 -2.27 -29.06
N VAL A 369 16.20 -3.54 -29.20
CA VAL A 369 16.12 -4.26 -30.46
C VAL A 369 14.66 -4.43 -30.81
N ILE A 370 14.26 -4.02 -31.99
CA ILE A 370 12.89 -4.06 -32.49
C ILE A 370 12.82 -5.01 -33.66
N LEU A 371 12.08 -6.10 -33.49
CA LEU A 371 11.71 -7.02 -34.54
C LEU A 371 10.33 -6.62 -35.08
N GLU A 372 10.18 -6.59 -36.38
CA GLU A 372 8.93 -6.24 -37.05
C GLU A 372 8.60 -7.28 -38.13
N VAL A 373 7.33 -7.68 -38.19
CA VAL A 373 6.74 -8.43 -39.30
C VAL A 373 5.55 -7.62 -39.80
N GLU A 374 5.58 -7.22 -41.05
CA GLU A 374 4.53 -6.38 -41.65
C GLU A 374 4.01 -7.05 -42.93
N ASP A 375 2.67 -7.13 -43.05
CA ASP A 375 1.98 -7.74 -44.17
C ASP A 375 0.99 -6.75 -44.81
N ASN A 376 0.62 -6.98 -46.05
CA ASN A 376 -0.44 -6.25 -46.76
C ASN A 376 -1.78 -7.01 -46.79
N GLY A 377 -2.04 -7.83 -45.76
CA GLY A 377 -3.26 -8.62 -45.63
C GLY A 377 -4.48 -7.85 -45.16
N VAL A 378 -5.45 -8.56 -44.62
CA VAL A 378 -6.72 -7.98 -44.15
C VAL A 378 -6.57 -7.09 -42.90
N GLY A 379 -5.47 -7.22 -42.14
CA GLY A 379 -5.25 -6.53 -40.88
C GLY A 379 -6.13 -7.06 -39.73
N ILE A 380 -6.01 -6.44 -38.55
CA ILE A 380 -6.82 -6.73 -37.38
C ILE A 380 -7.45 -5.44 -36.88
N PRO A 381 -8.80 -5.36 -36.77
CA PRO A 381 -9.48 -4.19 -36.23
C PRO A 381 -8.97 -3.84 -34.84
N ALA A 382 -8.82 -2.54 -34.52
CA ALA A 382 -8.26 -2.08 -33.25
C ALA A 382 -8.99 -2.66 -32.02
N ALA A 383 -10.31 -2.80 -32.09
CA ALA A 383 -11.13 -3.38 -31.00
C ALA A 383 -10.86 -4.88 -30.73
N GLU A 384 -10.25 -5.58 -31.69
CA GLU A 384 -9.99 -7.00 -31.61
C GLU A 384 -8.53 -7.33 -31.25
N ARG A 385 -7.63 -6.35 -31.26
CA ARG A 385 -6.17 -6.55 -31.08
C ARG A 385 -5.78 -7.13 -29.71
N GLU A 386 -6.51 -6.83 -28.68
CA GLU A 386 -6.30 -7.45 -27.37
C GLU A 386 -6.80 -8.91 -27.36
N ARG A 387 -7.98 -9.15 -27.93
CA ARG A 387 -8.63 -10.45 -27.92
C ARG A 387 -7.98 -11.50 -28.84
N VAL A 388 -7.32 -11.09 -29.92
CA VAL A 388 -6.60 -12.03 -30.81
C VAL A 388 -5.37 -12.64 -30.15
N LEU A 389 -4.97 -12.15 -28.98
CA LEU A 389 -3.93 -12.73 -28.15
C LEU A 389 -4.44 -13.84 -27.24
N ASP A 390 -5.77 -13.96 -27.05
CA ASP A 390 -6.39 -15.04 -26.29
C ASP A 390 -6.28 -16.37 -27.06
N PRO A 391 -5.97 -17.49 -26.38
CA PRO A 391 -5.96 -18.81 -27.02
C PRO A 391 -7.28 -19.15 -27.66
N PHE A 392 -7.23 -19.74 -28.86
CA PHE A 392 -8.40 -20.17 -29.68
C PHE A 392 -9.28 -19.02 -30.20
N TYR A 393 -8.97 -17.76 -29.89
CA TYR A 393 -9.75 -16.65 -30.41
C TYR A 393 -9.43 -16.38 -31.89
N ARG A 394 -10.46 -16.03 -32.64
CA ARG A 394 -10.38 -15.72 -34.08
C ARG A 394 -11.38 -14.62 -34.44
N VAL A 395 -10.95 -13.68 -35.28
CA VAL A 395 -11.84 -12.64 -35.79
C VAL A 395 -12.87 -13.31 -36.72
N LEU A 396 -14.15 -13.09 -36.40
CA LEU A 396 -15.27 -13.66 -37.19
C LEU A 396 -15.24 -13.12 -38.62
N GLY A 397 -15.44 -14.03 -39.61
CA GLY A 397 -15.50 -13.65 -41.03
C GLY A 397 -14.14 -13.63 -41.73
N SER A 398 -13.03 -14.04 -41.09
CA SER A 398 -11.70 -14.10 -41.77
C SER A 398 -11.56 -15.15 -42.86
N GLY A 399 -12.51 -16.09 -42.99
CA GLY A 399 -12.52 -17.13 -44.05
C GLY A 399 -11.34 -18.12 -44.03
N GLN A 400 -10.30 -17.85 -43.26
CA GLN A 400 -9.07 -18.63 -43.23
C GLN A 400 -9.17 -19.78 -42.21
N THR A 401 -8.58 -20.93 -42.53
CA THR A 401 -8.50 -22.08 -41.58
C THR A 401 -7.33 -21.88 -40.62
N GLY A 402 -7.57 -21.91 -39.29
CA GLY A 402 -6.52 -21.80 -38.29
C GLY A 402 -6.99 -22.18 -36.89
N SER A 403 -6.06 -22.49 -35.98
CA SER A 403 -6.33 -22.90 -34.59
C SER A 403 -6.65 -21.73 -33.64
N GLY A 404 -6.26 -20.50 -33.99
CA GLY A 404 -6.31 -19.36 -33.07
C GLY A 404 -5.24 -19.38 -31.98
N LEU A 405 -4.18 -20.21 -32.13
CA LEU A 405 -3.10 -20.34 -31.13
C LEU A 405 -1.82 -19.57 -31.50
N GLY A 406 -1.63 -19.14 -32.74
CA GLY A 406 -0.37 -18.55 -33.20
C GLY A 406 0.02 -17.29 -32.44
N LEU A 407 -0.88 -16.32 -32.31
CA LEU A 407 -0.59 -15.05 -31.60
C LEU A 407 -0.50 -15.23 -30.08
N SER A 408 -1.27 -16.14 -29.48
CA SER A 408 -1.14 -16.45 -28.04
C SER A 408 0.20 -17.14 -27.72
N ILE A 409 0.75 -17.96 -28.62
CA ILE A 409 2.10 -18.52 -28.51
C ILE A 409 3.15 -17.38 -28.58
N VAL A 410 2.98 -16.46 -29.53
CA VAL A 410 3.86 -15.29 -29.68
C VAL A 410 3.87 -14.46 -28.38
N GLN A 411 2.69 -14.18 -27.83
CA GLN A 411 2.57 -13.42 -26.59
C GLN A 411 3.24 -14.13 -25.41
N ALA A 412 3.00 -15.43 -25.24
CA ALA A 412 3.60 -16.21 -24.15
C ALA A 412 5.14 -16.24 -24.25
N ILE A 413 5.68 -16.39 -25.47
CA ILE A 413 7.15 -16.36 -25.68
C ILE A 413 7.69 -14.93 -25.47
N ALA A 414 7.02 -13.91 -25.97
CA ALA A 414 7.43 -12.51 -25.77
C ALA A 414 7.49 -12.15 -24.27
N GLN A 415 6.48 -12.51 -23.49
CA GLN A 415 6.47 -12.31 -22.04
C GLN A 415 7.64 -13.03 -21.36
N ARG A 416 7.91 -14.28 -21.73
CA ARG A 416 9.05 -15.05 -21.21
C ARG A 416 10.41 -14.44 -21.53
N LEU A 417 10.56 -13.84 -22.70
CA LEU A 417 11.77 -13.15 -23.15
C LEU A 417 11.87 -11.70 -22.62
N GLY A 418 10.86 -11.22 -21.89
CA GLY A 418 10.79 -9.83 -21.41
C GLY A 418 10.57 -8.81 -22.53
N ALA A 419 10.09 -9.27 -23.70
CA ALA A 419 9.82 -8.41 -24.85
C ALA A 419 8.37 -7.89 -24.82
N ARG A 420 8.18 -6.66 -25.28
CA ARG A 420 6.86 -6.06 -25.44
C ARG A 420 6.31 -6.32 -26.85
N LEU A 421 5.14 -6.93 -26.94
CA LEU A 421 4.41 -7.19 -28.17
C LEU A 421 3.45 -6.03 -28.46
N GLU A 422 3.49 -5.50 -29.69
CA GLU A 422 2.59 -4.44 -30.16
C GLU A 422 1.99 -4.83 -31.52
N LEU A 423 0.67 -4.65 -31.65
CA LEU A 423 -0.09 -4.85 -32.88
C LEU A 423 -0.58 -3.49 -33.40
N SER A 424 -0.29 -3.17 -34.66
CA SER A 424 -0.71 -1.91 -35.30
C SER A 424 -1.11 -2.15 -36.75
N ASP A 425 -1.74 -1.16 -37.36
CA ASP A 425 -1.94 -1.17 -38.81
C ASP A 425 -0.60 -1.10 -39.54
N ALA A 426 -0.56 -1.68 -40.74
CA ALA A 426 0.61 -1.59 -41.60
C ALA A 426 0.98 -0.12 -41.86
N THR A 427 2.28 0.13 -41.95
CA THR A 427 2.80 1.49 -42.21
C THR A 427 3.37 1.63 -43.63
N GLN A 428 3.86 0.55 -44.20
CA GLN A 428 4.40 0.48 -45.56
C GLN A 428 3.32 0.16 -46.61
N PHE A 429 2.18 -0.37 -46.17
CA PHE A 429 1.08 -0.78 -47.00
C PHE A 429 -0.21 -0.04 -46.66
N PRO A 430 -1.12 0.20 -47.65
CA PRO A 430 -2.40 0.88 -47.37
C PRO A 430 -3.33 0.10 -46.42
N LYS A 431 -3.14 -1.21 -46.33
CA LYS A 431 -3.88 -2.13 -45.46
C LYS A 431 -2.96 -3.28 -45.07
N GLY A 432 -3.13 -3.82 -43.86
CA GLY A 432 -2.36 -4.95 -43.37
C GLY A 432 -2.13 -4.87 -41.87
N LEU A 433 -1.33 -5.79 -41.37
CA LEU A 433 -0.93 -5.85 -39.96
C LEU A 433 0.57 -5.62 -39.83
N LYS A 434 0.93 -4.83 -38.84
CA LYS A 434 2.29 -4.69 -38.37
C LYS A 434 2.41 -5.20 -36.95
N VAL A 435 3.26 -6.20 -36.75
CA VAL A 435 3.56 -6.76 -35.43
C VAL A 435 4.97 -6.38 -35.04
N ARG A 436 5.14 -5.80 -33.85
CA ARG A 436 6.43 -5.41 -33.29
C ARG A 436 6.72 -6.16 -32.00
N LEU A 437 7.98 -6.51 -31.84
CA LEU A 437 8.54 -7.07 -30.62
C LEU A 437 9.71 -6.20 -30.21
N ILE A 438 9.63 -5.62 -29.01
CA ILE A 438 10.60 -4.66 -28.47
C ILE A 438 11.31 -5.36 -27.32
N PHE A 439 12.63 -5.60 -27.47
CA PHE A 439 13.52 -6.23 -26.49
C PHE A 439 14.38 -5.22 -25.77
#